data_e953a3310e95b3c02ebf8a46f99a3281
#
_entry.id   e953a3310e95b3c02ebf8a46f99a3281
#
_cell.length_a   1.000
_cell.length_b   1.000
_cell.length_c   1.000
_cell.angle_alpha   90.00
_cell.angle_beta   90.00
_cell.angle_gamma   90.00
#
_symmetry.space_group_name_H-M   'P 1'
#
loop_
_entity.id
_entity.type
_entity.pdbx_description
1 polymer ?
#
loop_
_entity_poly.entity_id
_entity_poly.type
_entity_poly.pdbx_seq_one_letter_code
_entity_poly.pdbx_strand_id
1 'polypeptide(L)'
;DSTCRVTGIELTHEAHRAALDNIARNALADRMESICADVRQVPSLGSPGSLTTLLSNPPYFSGGPQSSALPLARREDCCSVRELLHSAAWALKYGGDFFLVHRPERLGEIIAQAGAYHLEAKRLCLVRHGPGKDVSLILLQLRKGGKPGLAFEELSLTDEAGQPSREYKSIYHIE
;
A
#
# COMPACT_ATOMS: atom_id res chain seq x y z
N ASP A 1 5.17 -4.85 -17.09
CA ASP A 1 5.21 -3.93 -18.21
C ASP A 1 6.55 -3.17 -18.18
N SER A 2 7.36 -3.28 -19.24
CA SER A 2 8.71 -2.69 -19.31
C SER A 2 8.69 -1.14 -19.40
N THR A 3 7.54 -0.53 -19.60
CA THR A 3 7.38 0.93 -19.73
C THR A 3 6.98 1.62 -18.43
N CYS A 4 6.69 0.89 -17.37
CA CYS A 4 6.29 1.45 -16.09
C CYS A 4 7.50 2.10 -15.38
N ARG A 5 7.37 3.38 -15.00
CA ARG A 5 8.32 4.06 -14.12
C ARG A 5 7.78 4.07 -12.70
N VAL A 6 8.65 3.80 -11.73
CA VAL A 6 8.30 3.69 -10.31
C VAL A 6 9.21 4.60 -9.49
N THR A 7 8.60 5.43 -8.65
CA THR A 7 9.32 6.21 -7.63
C THR A 7 8.94 5.68 -6.26
N GLY A 8 9.90 5.16 -5.51
CA GLY A 8 9.75 4.78 -4.11
C GLY A 8 10.00 5.99 -3.20
N ILE A 9 9.21 6.14 -2.14
CA ILE A 9 9.44 7.15 -1.09
C ILE A 9 9.75 6.41 0.21
N GLU A 10 10.90 6.69 0.77
CA GLU A 10 11.38 6.09 2.01
C GLU A 10 11.65 7.17 3.07
N LEU A 11 11.11 6.97 4.26
CA LEU A 11 11.22 7.95 5.36
C LEU A 11 12.64 8.04 5.91
N THR A 12 13.36 6.92 5.96
CA THR A 12 14.68 6.85 6.59
C THR A 12 15.79 6.73 5.55
N HIS A 13 16.95 7.34 5.83
CA HIS A 13 18.13 7.19 4.98
C HIS A 13 18.60 5.74 4.83
N GLU A 14 18.39 4.91 5.84
CA GLU A 14 18.74 3.49 5.80
C GLU A 14 17.88 2.73 4.78
N ALA A 15 16.55 2.88 4.87
CA ALA A 15 15.62 2.27 3.92
C ALA A 15 15.83 2.79 2.49
N HIS A 16 16.05 4.10 2.33
CA HIS A 16 16.38 4.70 1.04
C HIS A 16 17.65 4.09 0.44
N ARG A 17 18.73 3.95 1.21
CA ARG A 17 19.96 3.29 0.72
C ARG A 17 19.72 1.85 0.32
N ALA A 18 19.00 1.09 1.15
CA ALA A 18 18.65 -0.30 0.82
C ALA A 18 17.82 -0.39 -0.47
N ALA A 19 16.90 0.55 -0.70
CA ALA A 19 16.14 0.63 -1.94
C ALA A 19 17.04 0.90 -3.15
N LEU A 20 17.98 1.85 -3.07
CA LEU A 20 18.94 2.14 -4.13
C LEU A 20 19.84 0.93 -4.44
N ASP A 21 20.33 0.24 -3.42
CA ASP A 21 21.14 -0.98 -3.58
C ASP A 21 20.35 -2.08 -4.30
N ASN A 22 19.06 -2.25 -3.95
CA ASN A 22 18.19 -3.23 -4.60
C ASN A 22 17.90 -2.86 -6.05
N ILE A 23 17.64 -1.58 -6.34
CA ILE A 23 17.45 -1.07 -7.71
C ILE A 23 18.70 -1.37 -8.55
N ALA A 24 19.88 -1.06 -8.03
CA ALA A 24 21.14 -1.30 -8.74
C ALA A 24 21.41 -2.80 -8.97
N ARG A 25 21.26 -3.65 -7.95
CA ARG A 25 21.48 -5.11 -8.04
C ARG A 25 20.55 -5.80 -9.05
N ASN A 26 19.34 -5.27 -9.24
CA ASN A 26 18.36 -5.83 -10.17
C ASN A 26 18.38 -5.12 -11.55
N ALA A 27 19.33 -4.23 -11.81
CA ALA A 27 19.47 -3.47 -13.07
C ALA A 27 18.17 -2.71 -13.43
N LEU A 28 17.52 -2.06 -12.44
CA LEU A 28 16.24 -1.36 -12.60
C LEU A 28 16.37 0.18 -12.62
N ALA A 29 17.61 0.71 -12.64
CA ALA A 29 17.87 2.14 -12.51
C ALA A 29 17.34 3.00 -13.69
N ASP A 30 17.04 2.36 -14.83
CA ASP A 30 16.42 3.00 -15.99
C ASP A 30 14.93 3.35 -15.79
N ARG A 31 14.27 2.69 -14.84
CA ARG A 31 12.82 2.81 -14.62
C ARG A 31 12.39 2.91 -13.15
N MET A 32 13.30 2.73 -12.21
CA MET A 32 13.02 2.85 -10.78
C MET A 32 13.96 3.83 -10.11
N GLU A 33 13.42 4.63 -9.23
CA GLU A 33 14.15 5.55 -8.38
C GLU A 33 13.63 5.50 -6.94
N SER A 34 14.41 5.99 -5.99
CA SER A 34 14.02 6.16 -4.59
C SER A 34 14.30 7.58 -4.15
N ILE A 35 13.41 8.15 -3.35
CA ILE A 35 13.53 9.47 -2.73
C ILE A 35 13.47 9.28 -1.21
N CYS A 36 14.41 9.89 -0.49
CA CYS A 36 14.37 9.94 0.98
C CYS A 36 13.52 11.13 1.40
N ALA A 37 12.24 10.88 1.73
CA ALA A 37 11.29 11.91 2.11
C ALA A 37 10.13 11.34 2.93
N ASP A 38 9.43 12.24 3.62
CA ASP A 38 8.17 11.92 4.27
C ASP A 38 7.02 11.95 3.25
N VAL A 39 6.16 10.94 3.26
CA VAL A 39 4.99 10.87 2.36
C VAL A 39 4.06 12.08 2.50
N ARG A 40 4.04 12.74 3.65
CA ARG A 40 3.30 13.99 3.90
C ARG A 40 3.83 15.16 3.05
N GLN A 41 5.06 15.08 2.59
CA GLN A 41 5.72 16.09 1.75
C GLN A 41 5.49 15.88 0.25
N VAL A 42 4.76 14.83 -0.16
CA VAL A 42 4.45 14.55 -1.57
C VAL A 42 3.96 15.79 -2.33
N PRO A 43 3.13 16.68 -1.75
CA PRO A 43 2.75 17.91 -2.41
C PRO A 43 3.90 18.86 -2.77
N SER A 44 5.05 18.75 -2.12
CA SER A 44 6.25 19.54 -2.43
C SER A 44 7.24 18.84 -3.36
N LEU A 45 7.05 17.53 -3.60
CA LEU A 45 7.98 16.69 -4.37
C LEU A 45 7.59 16.54 -5.85
N GLY A 46 6.39 16.92 -6.24
CA GLY A 46 5.90 16.68 -7.59
C GLY A 46 4.76 17.60 -8.01
N SER A 47 4.07 17.22 -9.07
CA SER A 47 2.91 17.94 -9.60
C SER A 47 1.60 17.24 -9.21
N PRO A 48 0.53 17.99 -8.89
CA PRO A 48 -0.76 17.39 -8.55
C PRO A 48 -1.31 16.62 -9.76
N GLY A 49 -1.91 15.47 -9.48
CA GLY A 49 -2.55 14.66 -10.52
C GLY A 49 -1.61 14.07 -11.55
N SER A 50 -0.34 13.89 -11.23
CA SER A 50 0.68 13.36 -12.17
C SER A 50 0.75 11.84 -12.21
N LEU A 51 0.29 11.14 -11.17
CA LEU A 51 0.44 9.70 -11.04
C LEU A 51 -0.82 8.95 -11.47
N THR A 52 -0.61 7.80 -12.10
CA THR A 52 -1.69 6.88 -12.48
C THR A 52 -2.02 5.88 -11.39
N THR A 53 -1.00 5.48 -10.63
CA THR A 53 -1.10 4.41 -9.63
C THR A 53 -0.20 4.71 -8.45
N LEU A 54 -0.72 4.45 -7.26
CA LEU A 54 0.02 4.46 -6.00
C LEU A 54 -0.17 3.12 -5.29
N LEU A 55 0.88 2.68 -4.59
CA LEU A 55 0.87 1.49 -3.75
C LEU A 55 1.41 1.89 -2.37
N SER A 56 0.77 1.40 -1.31
CA SER A 56 1.26 1.58 0.05
C SER A 56 0.97 0.37 0.92
N ASN A 57 1.97 0.02 1.70
CA ASN A 57 1.86 -0.94 2.80
C ASN A 57 2.36 -0.23 4.07
N PRO A 58 1.55 0.68 4.65
CA PRO A 58 1.98 1.51 5.77
C PRO A 58 2.13 0.66 7.04
N PRO A 59 2.87 1.14 8.04
CA PRO A 59 2.93 0.49 9.34
C PRO A 59 1.54 0.45 10.00
N TYR A 60 1.15 -0.71 10.57
CA TYR A 60 -0.21 -0.94 11.12
C TYR A 60 -0.31 -0.82 12.64
N PHE A 61 0.77 -0.58 13.33
CA PHE A 61 0.82 -0.66 14.79
C PHE A 61 0.50 0.68 15.44
N SER A 62 -0.77 0.92 15.74
CA SER A 62 -1.23 1.98 16.64
C SER A 62 -1.50 1.39 18.03
N GLY A 63 -0.99 2.05 19.10
CA GLY A 63 -1.52 1.87 20.45
C GLY A 63 -0.95 0.72 21.29
N GLY A 64 0.25 0.23 21.02
CA GLY A 64 1.01 -0.58 21.99
C GLY A 64 1.94 0.26 22.85
N PRO A 65 2.40 -0.25 24.04
CA PRO A 65 3.44 0.44 24.78
C PRO A 65 4.62 0.69 23.84
N GLN A 66 5.16 1.91 23.85
CA GLN A 66 6.28 2.32 23.00
C GLN A 66 7.48 1.39 23.23
N SER A 67 7.54 0.32 22.46
CA SER A 67 8.72 -0.53 22.44
C SER A 67 9.75 0.18 21.58
N SER A 68 10.83 0.61 22.23
CA SER A 68 12.01 1.20 21.58
C SER A 68 12.67 0.26 20.54
N ALA A 69 12.21 -0.97 20.46
CA ALA A 69 12.71 -2.02 19.58
C ALA A 69 12.05 -2.08 18.19
N LEU A 70 10.96 -1.33 17.94
CA LEU A 70 10.34 -1.31 16.61
C LEU A 70 10.98 -0.23 15.74
N PRO A 71 11.46 -0.56 14.52
CA PRO A 71 11.95 0.43 13.57
C PRO A 71 10.92 1.53 13.32
N LEU A 72 11.35 2.78 13.17
CA LEU A 72 10.52 3.96 12.88
C LEU A 72 9.52 3.70 11.72
N ALA A 73 9.95 2.96 10.70
CA ALA A 73 9.11 2.59 9.55
C ALA A 73 7.87 1.72 9.89
N ARG A 74 7.73 1.25 11.13
CA ARG A 74 6.58 0.43 11.58
C ARG A 74 5.65 1.16 12.54
N ARG A 75 5.82 2.48 12.73
CA ARG A 75 5.01 3.29 13.65
C ARG A 75 4.00 4.12 12.87
N GLU A 76 2.72 4.01 13.22
CA GLU A 76 1.67 4.93 12.75
C GLU A 76 1.93 6.39 13.18
N ASP A 77 2.74 6.60 14.20
CA ASP A 77 3.18 7.94 14.64
C ASP A 77 3.87 8.73 13.52
N CYS A 78 4.37 8.04 12.48
CA CYS A 78 5.06 8.66 11.36
C CYS A 78 4.12 9.18 10.29
N CYS A 79 2.92 8.58 10.11
CA CYS A 79 1.93 9.03 9.12
C CYS A 79 0.56 8.42 9.47
N SER A 80 -0.44 9.24 9.69
CA SER A 80 -1.81 8.81 9.89
C SER A 80 -2.45 8.36 8.57
N VAL A 81 -3.50 7.52 8.64
CA VAL A 81 -4.32 7.14 7.48
C VAL A 81 -4.80 8.39 6.72
N ARG A 82 -5.22 9.42 7.45
CA ARG A 82 -5.69 10.67 6.87
C ARG A 82 -4.63 11.39 6.03
N GLU A 83 -3.41 11.49 6.53
CA GLU A 83 -2.29 12.14 5.83
C GLU A 83 -1.89 11.34 4.60
N LEU A 84 -1.88 10.00 4.71
CA LEU A 84 -1.60 9.12 3.58
C LEU A 84 -2.65 9.27 2.47
N LEU A 85 -3.94 9.25 2.82
CA LEU A 85 -5.04 9.44 1.86
C LEU A 85 -5.01 10.82 1.22
N HIS A 86 -4.68 11.88 1.97
CA HIS A 86 -4.51 13.23 1.44
C HIS A 86 -3.39 13.29 0.40
N SER A 87 -2.21 12.76 0.72
CA SER A 87 -1.07 12.71 -0.20
C SER A 87 -1.36 11.89 -1.45
N ALA A 88 -2.02 10.74 -1.28
CA ALA A 88 -2.43 9.90 -2.40
C ALA A 88 -3.44 10.61 -3.31
N ALA A 89 -4.45 11.23 -2.74
CA ALA A 89 -5.45 11.99 -3.51
C ALA A 89 -4.84 13.17 -4.25
N TRP A 90 -3.87 13.86 -3.64
CA TRP A 90 -3.19 14.97 -4.30
C TRP A 90 -2.37 14.50 -5.51
N ALA A 91 -1.60 13.42 -5.36
CA ALA A 91 -0.68 12.94 -6.38
C ALA A 91 -1.38 12.23 -7.55
N LEU A 92 -2.50 11.53 -7.29
CA LEU A 92 -3.23 10.79 -8.32
C LEU A 92 -3.97 11.70 -9.27
N LYS A 93 -3.95 11.36 -10.56
CA LYS A 93 -4.89 11.92 -11.56
C LYS A 93 -6.30 11.39 -11.32
N TYR A 94 -7.31 12.05 -11.87
CA TYR A 94 -8.67 11.52 -11.93
C TYR A 94 -8.68 10.19 -12.69
N GLY A 95 -9.37 9.17 -12.11
CA GLY A 95 -9.36 7.80 -12.61
C GLY A 95 -8.11 7.00 -12.21
N GLY A 96 -7.13 7.61 -11.52
CA GLY A 96 -5.98 6.92 -10.97
C GLY A 96 -6.33 6.07 -9.75
N ASP A 97 -5.56 5.02 -9.50
CA ASP A 97 -5.80 4.03 -8.47
C ASP A 97 -4.78 4.09 -7.33
N PHE A 98 -5.27 4.00 -6.11
CA PHE A 98 -4.47 3.80 -4.90
C PHE A 98 -4.72 2.40 -4.34
N PHE A 99 -3.68 1.58 -4.26
CA PHE A 99 -3.72 0.26 -3.65
C PHE A 99 -3.10 0.33 -2.25
N LEU A 100 -3.85 -0.13 -1.28
CA LEU A 100 -3.49 -0.06 0.14
C LEU A 100 -3.60 -1.45 0.76
N VAL A 101 -2.54 -1.87 1.45
CA VAL A 101 -2.56 -3.01 2.37
C VAL A 101 -2.76 -2.48 3.77
N HIS A 102 -3.71 -3.05 4.53
CA HIS A 102 -3.94 -2.63 5.91
C HIS A 102 -4.56 -3.75 6.76
N ARG A 103 -4.72 -3.47 8.05
CA ARG A 103 -5.44 -4.34 8.98
C ARG A 103 -6.95 -4.17 8.81
N PRO A 104 -7.77 -5.25 8.95
CA PRO A 104 -9.22 -5.19 8.74
C PRO A 104 -9.93 -4.28 9.75
N GLU A 105 -9.39 -4.11 10.96
CA GLU A 105 -9.97 -3.27 12.01
C GLU A 105 -10.06 -1.79 11.61
N ARG A 106 -9.20 -1.36 10.66
CA ARG A 106 -9.15 0.03 10.20
C ARG A 106 -10.00 0.28 8.94
N LEU A 107 -10.63 -0.76 8.38
CA LEU A 107 -11.37 -0.64 7.11
C LEU A 107 -12.45 0.46 7.14
N GLY A 108 -13.25 0.48 8.20
CA GLY A 108 -14.32 1.48 8.35
C GLY A 108 -13.80 2.92 8.37
N GLU A 109 -12.72 3.15 9.11
CA GLU A 109 -12.04 4.46 9.17
C GLU A 109 -11.45 4.85 7.81
N ILE A 110 -10.75 3.91 7.14
CA ILE A 110 -10.14 4.17 5.83
C ILE A 110 -11.19 4.57 4.82
N ILE A 111 -12.31 3.84 4.72
CA ILE A 111 -13.38 4.14 3.76
C ILE A 111 -14.04 5.49 4.09
N ALA A 112 -14.33 5.76 5.37
CA ALA A 112 -14.94 7.02 5.78
C ALA A 112 -14.05 8.24 5.45
N GLN A 113 -12.75 8.12 5.68
CA GLN A 113 -11.79 9.19 5.38
C GLN A 113 -11.49 9.32 3.87
N ALA A 114 -11.46 8.21 3.13
CA ALA A 114 -11.20 8.21 1.69
C ALA A 114 -12.25 9.03 0.92
N GLY A 115 -13.52 8.94 1.31
CA GLY A 115 -14.62 9.71 0.70
C GLY A 115 -14.39 11.22 0.76
N ALA A 116 -13.81 11.74 1.84
CA ALA A 116 -13.50 13.16 2.00
C ALA A 116 -12.45 13.67 0.98
N TYR A 117 -11.66 12.78 0.39
CA TYR A 117 -10.64 13.06 -0.63
C TYR A 117 -11.04 12.60 -2.03
N HIS A 118 -12.33 12.29 -2.25
CA HIS A 118 -12.84 11.76 -3.53
C HIS A 118 -12.14 10.46 -3.98
N LEU A 119 -11.71 9.63 -3.02
CA LEU A 119 -11.17 8.30 -3.25
C LEU A 119 -12.29 7.27 -2.99
N GLU A 120 -12.81 6.68 -4.05
CA GLU A 120 -13.91 5.70 -4.00
C GLU A 120 -13.37 4.28 -3.94
N ALA A 121 -13.86 3.46 -3.00
CA ALA A 121 -13.48 2.06 -2.87
C ALA A 121 -14.04 1.24 -4.05
N LYS A 122 -13.15 0.52 -4.76
CA LYS A 122 -13.49 -0.24 -5.98
C LYS A 122 -13.31 -1.74 -5.85
N ARG A 123 -12.32 -2.17 -5.09
CA ARG A 123 -12.07 -3.59 -4.80
C ARG A 123 -11.60 -3.73 -3.36
N LEU A 124 -12.14 -4.73 -2.68
CA LEU A 124 -11.72 -5.14 -1.34
C LEU A 124 -11.42 -6.64 -1.38
N CYS A 125 -10.16 -7.01 -1.18
CA CYS A 125 -9.77 -8.39 -0.99
C CYS A 125 -9.50 -8.67 0.49
N LEU A 126 -10.18 -9.69 1.04
CA LEU A 126 -10.01 -10.17 2.40
C LEU A 126 -8.95 -11.27 2.41
N VAL A 127 -7.82 -11.03 3.06
CA VAL A 127 -6.71 -11.99 3.12
C VAL A 127 -6.79 -12.78 4.43
N ARG A 128 -6.74 -14.11 4.32
CA ARG A 128 -6.71 -15.05 5.44
C ARG A 128 -5.46 -15.91 5.35
N HIS A 129 -4.96 -16.37 6.50
CA HIS A 129 -3.84 -17.34 6.50
C HIS A 129 -4.25 -18.68 5.91
N GLY A 130 -5.52 -19.09 6.06
CA GLY A 130 -6.05 -20.33 5.52
C GLY A 130 -7.57 -20.39 5.64
N PRO A 131 -8.21 -21.44 5.11
CA PRO A 131 -9.65 -21.63 5.16
C PRO A 131 -10.19 -21.55 6.60
N GLY A 132 -11.30 -20.84 6.80
CA GLY A 132 -11.94 -20.66 8.11
C GLY A 132 -11.15 -19.84 9.14
N LYS A 133 -9.99 -19.29 8.80
CA LYS A 133 -9.25 -18.37 9.68
C LYS A 133 -9.80 -16.96 9.58
N ASP A 134 -9.58 -16.15 10.61
CA ASP A 134 -9.93 -14.75 10.61
C ASP A 134 -9.19 -13.98 9.52
N VAL A 135 -9.79 -12.86 9.07
CA VAL A 135 -9.14 -11.95 8.13
C VAL A 135 -7.93 -11.30 8.81
N SER A 136 -6.77 -11.49 8.25
CA SER A 136 -5.50 -10.96 8.78
C SER A 136 -5.11 -9.63 8.17
N LEU A 137 -5.40 -9.44 6.89
CA LEU A 137 -5.13 -8.22 6.13
C LEU A 137 -6.27 -7.95 5.15
N ILE A 138 -6.37 -6.69 4.73
CA ILE A 138 -7.18 -6.25 3.61
C ILE A 138 -6.29 -5.66 2.52
N LEU A 139 -6.63 -5.93 1.26
CA LEU A 139 -6.08 -5.24 0.10
C LEU A 139 -7.21 -4.39 -0.47
N LEU A 140 -7.03 -3.08 -0.46
CA LEU A 140 -8.06 -2.14 -0.86
C LEU A 140 -7.60 -1.32 -2.08
N GLN A 141 -8.41 -1.31 -3.13
CA GLN A 141 -8.25 -0.39 -4.26
C GLN A 141 -9.21 0.78 -4.10
N LEU A 142 -8.65 1.97 -4.05
CA LEU A 142 -9.36 3.24 -4.04
C LEU A 142 -9.12 3.95 -5.38
N ARG A 143 -10.16 4.53 -6.00
CA ARG A 143 -10.04 5.26 -7.27
C ARG A 143 -10.42 6.71 -7.09
N LYS A 144 -9.54 7.64 -7.52
CA LYS A 144 -9.83 9.07 -7.48
C LYS A 144 -10.92 9.44 -8.47
N GLY A 145 -12.02 10.03 -7.97
CA GLY A 145 -13.19 10.40 -8.76
C GLY A 145 -13.98 9.18 -9.29
N GLY A 146 -13.82 8.01 -8.65
CA GLY A 146 -14.57 6.80 -8.98
C GLY A 146 -16.07 6.97 -8.70
N LYS A 147 -16.90 6.26 -9.48
CA LYS A 147 -18.34 6.13 -9.19
C LYS A 147 -18.54 5.04 -8.13
N PRO A 148 -19.63 5.07 -7.33
CA PRO A 148 -19.95 4.01 -6.39
C PRO A 148 -19.95 2.61 -7.01
N GLY A 149 -19.60 1.62 -6.19
CA GLY A 149 -19.57 0.21 -6.58
C GLY A 149 -18.27 -0.46 -6.10
N LEU A 150 -18.42 -1.49 -5.27
CA LEU A 150 -17.32 -2.22 -4.62
C LEU A 150 -17.39 -3.71 -4.99
N ALA A 151 -16.32 -4.23 -5.57
CA ALA A 151 -16.13 -5.67 -5.77
C ALA A 151 -15.45 -6.26 -4.53
N PHE A 152 -15.89 -7.47 -4.14
CA PHE A 152 -15.33 -8.23 -3.03
C PHE A 152 -14.57 -9.45 -3.55
N GLU A 153 -13.42 -9.71 -2.95
CA GLU A 153 -12.58 -10.87 -3.23
C GLU A 153 -12.08 -11.46 -1.91
N GLU A 154 -11.74 -12.74 -1.93
CA GLU A 154 -11.08 -13.42 -0.81
C GLU A 154 -9.81 -14.10 -1.31
N LEU A 155 -8.77 -14.09 -0.48
CA LEU A 155 -7.50 -14.75 -0.72
C LEU A 155 -7.11 -15.54 0.53
N SER A 156 -7.01 -16.84 0.41
CA SER A 156 -6.37 -17.70 1.41
C SER A 156 -4.91 -17.93 1.02
N LEU A 157 -3.98 -17.70 1.95
CA LEU A 157 -2.54 -17.92 1.69
C LEU A 157 -2.18 -19.39 1.67
N THR A 158 -2.92 -20.22 2.45
CA THR A 158 -2.75 -21.69 2.48
C THR A 158 -4.06 -22.39 2.14
N ASP A 159 -3.96 -23.65 1.71
CA ASP A 159 -5.06 -24.58 1.54
C ASP A 159 -5.44 -25.29 2.85
N GLU A 160 -6.37 -26.25 2.78
CA GLU A 160 -6.83 -27.05 3.95
C GLU A 160 -5.72 -27.91 4.55
N ALA A 161 -4.69 -28.26 3.77
CA ALA A 161 -3.54 -29.03 4.22
C ALA A 161 -2.41 -28.13 4.78
N GLY A 162 -2.62 -26.79 4.83
CA GLY A 162 -1.62 -25.82 5.28
C GLY A 162 -0.49 -25.55 4.28
N GLN A 163 -0.63 -26.02 3.02
CA GLN A 163 0.32 -25.73 1.95
C GLN A 163 -0.04 -24.41 1.25
N PRO A 164 0.92 -23.75 0.59
CA PRO A 164 0.63 -22.55 -0.20
C PRO A 164 -0.54 -22.76 -1.15
N SER A 165 -1.55 -21.92 -1.09
CA SER A 165 -2.74 -22.02 -1.94
C SER A 165 -2.37 -21.84 -3.43
N ARG A 166 -3.27 -22.24 -4.32
CA ARG A 166 -3.10 -22.05 -5.77
C ARG A 166 -2.98 -20.57 -6.13
N GLU A 167 -3.78 -19.74 -5.49
CA GLU A 167 -3.78 -18.28 -5.68
C GLU A 167 -2.46 -17.68 -5.21
N TYR A 168 -1.97 -18.08 -4.03
CA TYR A 168 -0.67 -17.66 -3.51
C TYR A 168 0.46 -18.05 -4.46
N LYS A 169 0.50 -19.32 -4.90
CA LYS A 169 1.49 -19.79 -5.87
C LYS A 169 1.46 -19.00 -7.17
N SER A 170 0.26 -18.70 -7.68
CA SER A 170 0.10 -17.89 -8.90
C SER A 170 0.65 -16.48 -8.74
N ILE A 171 0.42 -15.83 -7.58
CA ILE A 171 0.93 -14.47 -7.30
C ILE A 171 2.45 -14.43 -7.25
N TYR A 172 3.06 -15.45 -6.67
CA TYR A 172 4.51 -15.52 -6.47
C TYR A 172 5.25 -16.31 -7.55
N HIS A 173 4.54 -16.76 -8.60
CA HIS A 173 5.11 -17.59 -9.70
C HIS A 173 5.88 -18.83 -9.16
N ILE A 174 5.31 -19.48 -8.13
CA ILE A 174 5.84 -20.72 -7.53
C ILE A 174 5.13 -21.90 -8.17
N GLU A 175 5.90 -22.90 -8.64
CA GLU A 175 5.39 -24.16 -9.19
C GLU A 175 4.90 -25.14 -8.09
#